data_5e9e40d124f61549198e815902355cef
#
_entry.id   5e9e40d124f61549198e815902355cef
#
_cell.length_a   1.000
_cell.length_b   1.000
_cell.length_c   1.000
_cell.angle_alpha   90.00
_cell.angle_beta   90.00
_cell.angle_gamma   90.00
#
_symmetry.space_group_name_H-M   'P 1'
#
loop_
_entity.id
_entity.type
_entity.pdbx_description
1 polymer ?
#
loop_
_entity_poly.entity_id
_entity_poly.type
_entity_poly.pdbx_seq_one_letter_code
_entity_poly.pdbx_strand_id
1 'polypeptide(L)'
;TYGVAKLGVQLAHAGRKGPTTPPAAGGKPILEGPDAWTPEAPSAIPYDAGWPMPHAMTKDDIKRCIGEFAAAAKRVDRIGYDVIELHGAHGYLAHQFLSPISNKRTDEYGGALENRMRFAIEMYEAVRAVWPDGKPIGMRVSATDWVDGGWTPEETVVLAKELKKRGLDYMDVSTGGLDPKQKIPLAPGYQVPFSEKVKKETGLTTMTVGLIAGYRQAEDIVASGKADMVCLARGAMWDPRWAWHAAEELGAETPYAPKMMGCHPKLRPQLFPNRAPAS
;
A
#
# COMPACT_ATOMS: atom_id res chain seq x y z
N THR A 1 15.87 -19.23 -9.01
CA THR A 1 15.91 -17.88 -8.42
C THR A 1 17.27 -17.27 -8.68
N TYR A 2 17.33 -16.09 -9.31
CA TYR A 2 18.59 -15.47 -9.74
C TYR A 2 18.87 -14.16 -8.98
N GLY A 3 18.16 -13.91 -7.88
CA GLY A 3 18.31 -12.69 -7.09
C GLY A 3 18.14 -12.96 -5.60
N VAL A 4 18.52 -11.96 -4.80
CA VAL A 4 18.41 -11.96 -3.33
C VAL A 4 17.16 -11.24 -2.84
N ALA A 5 16.43 -10.58 -3.75
CA ALA A 5 15.22 -9.85 -3.41
C ALA A 5 14.12 -10.80 -2.91
N LYS A 6 13.41 -10.34 -1.89
CA LYS A 6 12.22 -11.00 -1.37
C LYS A 6 11.01 -10.64 -2.21
N LEU A 7 10.06 -11.56 -2.32
CA LEU A 7 8.83 -11.37 -3.08
C LEU A 7 7.69 -11.05 -2.12
N GLY A 8 7.08 -9.88 -2.29
CA GLY A 8 5.86 -9.48 -1.58
C GLY A 8 4.64 -9.50 -2.50
N VAL A 9 3.46 -9.72 -1.91
CA VAL A 9 2.19 -9.58 -2.60
C VAL A 9 1.24 -8.73 -1.76
N GLN A 10 0.48 -7.87 -2.42
CA GLN A 10 -0.57 -7.10 -1.78
C GLN A 10 -1.93 -7.73 -2.06
N LEU A 11 -2.69 -8.07 -1.00
CA LEU A 11 -4.07 -8.52 -1.10
C LEU A 11 -5.02 -7.33 -1.02
N ALA A 12 -5.93 -7.23 -1.97
CA ALA A 12 -6.83 -6.11 -2.10
C ALA A 12 -8.25 -6.53 -2.49
N HIS A 13 -9.23 -5.71 -2.14
CA HIS A 13 -10.61 -5.76 -2.62
C HIS A 13 -11.02 -4.35 -3.04
N ALA A 14 -11.45 -4.19 -4.29
CA ALA A 14 -11.70 -2.86 -4.87
C ALA A 14 -12.85 -2.08 -4.19
N GLY A 15 -13.77 -2.80 -3.52
CA GLY A 15 -14.94 -2.16 -2.94
C GLY A 15 -15.74 -1.41 -4.00
N ARG A 16 -16.30 -0.26 -3.66
CA ARG A 16 -17.10 0.60 -4.56
C ARG A 16 -16.37 1.15 -5.79
N LYS A 17 -15.06 0.94 -5.89
CA LYS A 17 -14.24 1.36 -7.04
C LYS A 17 -14.06 0.28 -8.11
N GLY A 18 -14.68 -0.86 -8.00
CA GLY A 18 -14.87 -1.85 -9.05
C GLY A 18 -16.30 -1.78 -9.62
N PRO A 19 -16.53 -2.32 -10.84
CA PRO A 19 -15.60 -2.64 -11.90
C PRO A 19 -15.13 -1.41 -12.69
N THR A 20 -13.89 -1.42 -13.19
CA THR A 20 -13.34 -0.32 -13.99
C THR A 20 -12.53 -0.82 -15.15
N THR A 21 -12.48 -0.02 -16.23
CA THR A 21 -11.53 -0.25 -17.31
C THR A 21 -10.09 -0.08 -16.82
N PRO A 22 -9.09 -0.69 -17.48
CA PRO A 22 -7.70 -0.45 -17.15
C PRO A 22 -7.34 1.04 -17.16
N PRO A 23 -6.36 1.50 -16.32
CA PRO A 23 -5.95 2.90 -16.31
C PRO A 23 -5.55 3.46 -17.67
N ALA A 24 -4.91 2.65 -18.53
CA ALA A 24 -4.55 3.03 -19.90
C ALA A 24 -5.79 3.28 -20.80
N ALA A 25 -6.93 2.69 -20.46
CA ALA A 25 -8.23 2.92 -21.12
C ALA A 25 -9.10 3.94 -20.38
N GLY A 26 -8.50 4.69 -19.42
CA GLY A 26 -9.10 5.82 -18.73
C GLY A 26 -9.67 5.51 -17.34
N GLY A 27 -9.63 4.25 -16.85
CA GLY A 27 -10.09 3.89 -15.50
C GLY A 27 -11.58 4.19 -15.26
N LYS A 28 -12.41 4.16 -16.31
CA LYS A 28 -13.84 4.49 -16.23
C LYS A 28 -14.65 3.32 -15.65
N PRO A 29 -15.77 3.58 -14.95
CA PRO A 29 -16.64 2.51 -14.47
C PRO A 29 -17.23 1.71 -15.63
N ILE A 30 -17.36 0.39 -15.44
CA ILE A 30 -18.03 -0.52 -16.36
C ILE A 30 -19.43 -0.76 -15.81
N LEU A 31 -20.45 -0.26 -16.53
CA LEU A 31 -21.84 -0.31 -16.08
C LEU A 31 -22.62 -1.44 -16.72
N GLU A 32 -22.19 -1.91 -17.88
CA GLU A 32 -22.88 -2.89 -18.70
C GLU A 32 -21.89 -3.86 -19.34
N GLY A 33 -22.39 -4.99 -19.82
CA GLY A 33 -21.61 -6.00 -20.51
C GLY A 33 -21.03 -7.09 -19.60
N PRO A 34 -20.24 -8.02 -20.15
CA PRO A 34 -19.78 -9.21 -19.43
C PRO A 34 -18.82 -8.92 -18.28
N ASP A 35 -18.17 -7.78 -18.28
CA ASP A 35 -17.20 -7.36 -17.26
C ASP A 35 -17.85 -6.46 -16.17
N ALA A 36 -19.17 -6.20 -16.26
CA ALA A 36 -19.90 -5.44 -15.26
C ALA A 36 -20.33 -6.36 -14.11
N TRP A 37 -20.15 -5.88 -12.87
CA TRP A 37 -20.69 -6.52 -11.67
C TRP A 37 -21.10 -5.48 -10.64
N THR A 38 -21.96 -5.86 -9.70
CA THR A 38 -22.31 -5.01 -8.57
C THR A 38 -21.19 -5.03 -7.54
N PRO A 39 -20.50 -3.90 -7.28
CA PRO A 39 -19.45 -3.85 -6.27
C PRO A 39 -20.02 -3.95 -4.87
N GLU A 40 -19.20 -4.31 -3.90
CA GLU A 40 -19.52 -4.37 -2.47
C GLU A 40 -18.84 -3.22 -1.73
N ALA A 41 -19.52 -2.67 -0.72
CA ALA A 41 -19.01 -1.57 0.10
C ALA A 41 -19.61 -1.59 1.51
N PRO A 42 -19.06 -0.86 2.49
CA PRO A 42 -19.69 -0.75 3.81
C PRO A 42 -21.09 -0.13 3.76
N SER A 43 -21.34 0.75 2.79
CA SER A 43 -22.64 1.43 2.59
C SER A 43 -22.93 1.57 1.10
N ALA A 44 -24.22 1.67 0.75
CA ALA A 44 -24.67 1.88 -0.63
C ALA A 44 -24.43 3.35 -1.07
N ILE A 45 -23.17 3.71 -1.24
CA ILE A 45 -22.72 5.04 -1.65
C ILE A 45 -21.72 4.85 -2.81
N PRO A 46 -22.05 5.28 -4.04
CA PRO A 46 -21.14 5.16 -5.19
C PRO A 46 -19.88 5.99 -4.98
N TYR A 47 -18.82 5.65 -5.71
CA TYR A 47 -17.55 6.39 -5.62
C TYR A 47 -17.70 7.83 -6.12
N ASP A 48 -18.40 8.02 -7.25
CA ASP A 48 -18.67 9.30 -7.87
C ASP A 48 -19.96 9.24 -8.67
N ALA A 49 -20.40 10.37 -9.19
CA ALA A 49 -21.53 10.43 -10.13
C ALA A 49 -21.25 9.53 -11.35
N GLY A 50 -22.24 8.71 -11.73
CA GLY A 50 -22.09 7.77 -12.83
C GLY A 50 -21.32 6.49 -12.51
N TRP A 51 -20.92 6.27 -11.24
CA TRP A 51 -20.37 4.99 -10.81
C TRP A 51 -21.47 4.02 -10.36
N PRO A 52 -21.23 2.70 -10.44
CA PRO A 52 -22.23 1.72 -10.01
C PRO A 52 -22.55 1.88 -8.52
N MET A 53 -23.84 1.74 -8.18
CA MET A 53 -24.27 1.70 -6.79
C MET A 53 -23.79 0.40 -6.16
N PRO A 54 -22.96 0.44 -5.10
CA PRO A 54 -22.51 -0.77 -4.46
C PRO A 54 -23.60 -1.42 -3.60
N HIS A 55 -23.54 -2.73 -3.49
CA HIS A 55 -24.25 -3.48 -2.46
C HIS A 55 -23.67 -3.13 -1.08
N ALA A 56 -24.52 -2.66 -0.16
CA ALA A 56 -24.12 -2.47 1.23
C ALA A 56 -23.93 -3.85 1.90
N MET A 57 -22.70 -4.18 2.25
CA MET A 57 -22.35 -5.49 2.80
C MET A 57 -23.16 -5.80 4.08
N THR A 58 -23.76 -6.98 4.13
CA THR A 58 -24.28 -7.55 5.36
C THR A 58 -23.13 -8.03 6.25
N LYS A 59 -23.43 -8.42 7.50
CA LYS A 59 -22.41 -9.03 8.38
C LYS A 59 -21.89 -10.36 7.82
N ASP A 60 -22.72 -11.11 7.13
CA ASP A 60 -22.33 -12.37 6.48
C ASP A 60 -21.40 -12.09 5.28
N ASP A 61 -21.64 -11.03 4.50
CA ASP A 61 -20.73 -10.60 3.43
C ASP A 61 -19.37 -10.17 3.99
N ILE A 62 -19.35 -9.44 5.09
CA ILE A 62 -18.12 -9.04 5.79
C ILE A 62 -17.34 -10.29 6.23
N LYS A 63 -18.00 -11.23 6.89
CA LYS A 63 -17.40 -12.49 7.34
C LYS A 63 -16.85 -13.32 6.17
N ARG A 64 -17.63 -13.44 5.09
CA ARG A 64 -17.21 -14.12 3.85
C ARG A 64 -15.95 -13.45 3.29
N CYS A 65 -15.97 -12.14 3.12
CA CYS A 65 -14.84 -11.38 2.57
C CYS A 65 -13.57 -11.55 3.41
N ILE A 66 -13.66 -11.47 4.73
CA ILE A 66 -12.53 -11.73 5.64
C ILE A 66 -11.98 -13.14 5.44
N GLY A 67 -12.86 -14.14 5.31
CA GLY A 67 -12.46 -15.52 5.02
C GLY A 67 -11.75 -15.67 3.67
N GLU A 68 -12.15 -14.90 2.66
CA GLU A 68 -11.51 -14.88 1.34
C GLU A 68 -10.09 -14.30 1.40
N PHE A 69 -9.84 -13.26 2.21
CA PHE A 69 -8.48 -12.75 2.48
C PHE A 69 -7.60 -13.82 3.13
N ALA A 70 -8.10 -14.52 4.15
CA ALA A 70 -7.38 -15.61 4.79
C ALA A 70 -7.09 -16.77 3.80
N ALA A 71 -8.06 -17.13 2.97
CA ALA A 71 -7.89 -18.15 1.94
C ALA A 71 -6.87 -17.72 0.86
N ALA A 72 -6.85 -16.42 0.49
CA ALA A 72 -5.86 -15.86 -0.40
C ALA A 72 -4.45 -15.94 0.21
N ALA A 73 -4.29 -15.60 1.48
CA ALA A 73 -3.01 -15.69 2.19
C ALA A 73 -2.45 -17.12 2.19
N LYS A 74 -3.28 -18.14 2.41
CA LYS A 74 -2.86 -19.57 2.29
C LYS A 74 -2.36 -19.90 0.88
N ARG A 75 -2.99 -19.38 -0.17
CA ARG A 75 -2.53 -19.59 -1.55
C ARG A 75 -1.19 -18.92 -1.80
N VAL A 76 -1.02 -17.70 -1.28
CA VAL A 76 0.22 -16.91 -1.38
C VAL A 76 1.38 -17.61 -0.69
N ASP A 77 1.16 -18.14 0.51
CA ASP A 77 2.18 -18.93 1.21
C ASP A 77 2.59 -20.19 0.42
N ARG A 78 1.60 -20.92 -0.08
CA ARG A 78 1.84 -22.15 -0.87
C ARG A 78 2.67 -21.93 -2.13
N ILE A 79 2.55 -20.74 -2.77
CA ILE A 79 3.33 -20.42 -3.97
C ILE A 79 4.67 -19.75 -3.66
N GLY A 80 5.02 -19.60 -2.37
CA GLY A 80 6.38 -19.26 -1.93
C GLY A 80 6.69 -17.78 -1.83
N TYR A 81 5.70 -16.91 -1.63
CA TYR A 81 5.97 -15.49 -1.30
C TYR A 81 6.58 -15.34 0.10
N ASP A 82 7.42 -14.32 0.25
CA ASP A 82 8.13 -14.01 1.49
C ASP A 82 7.37 -13.02 2.39
N VAL A 83 6.59 -12.13 1.79
CA VAL A 83 5.90 -11.01 2.48
C VAL A 83 4.47 -10.90 1.96
N ILE A 84 3.54 -10.59 2.86
CA ILE A 84 2.16 -10.24 2.51
C ILE A 84 1.82 -8.84 3.00
N GLU A 85 1.07 -8.08 2.20
CA GLU A 85 0.55 -6.77 2.57
C GLU A 85 -0.95 -6.72 2.36
N LEU A 86 -1.66 -6.19 3.35
CA LEU A 86 -3.11 -5.97 3.27
C LEU A 86 -3.38 -4.55 2.77
N HIS A 87 -4.21 -4.43 1.74
CA HIS A 87 -4.50 -3.13 1.16
C HIS A 87 -5.65 -2.44 1.89
N GLY A 88 -5.30 -1.52 2.80
CA GLY A 88 -6.21 -0.67 3.55
C GLY A 88 -6.21 0.80 3.11
N ALA A 89 -5.91 1.08 1.83
CA ALA A 89 -5.69 2.42 1.30
C ALA A 89 -6.50 2.73 0.04
N HIS A 90 -6.32 3.94 -0.50
CA HIS A 90 -6.69 4.42 -1.84
C HIS A 90 -8.18 4.30 -2.18
N GLY A 91 -9.05 4.33 -1.17
CA GLY A 91 -10.50 4.22 -1.36
C GLY A 91 -10.98 2.83 -1.75
N TYR A 92 -10.17 1.77 -1.50
CA TYR A 92 -10.58 0.40 -1.63
C TYR A 92 -11.30 -0.09 -0.36
N LEU A 93 -11.78 -1.34 -0.34
CA LEU A 93 -12.77 -1.80 0.63
C LEU A 93 -12.39 -1.51 2.09
N ALA A 94 -11.19 -1.89 2.55
CA ALA A 94 -10.80 -1.67 3.94
C ALA A 94 -10.74 -0.16 4.28
N HIS A 95 -10.23 0.68 3.36
CA HIS A 95 -10.25 2.13 3.52
C HIS A 95 -11.69 2.67 3.58
N GLN A 96 -12.60 2.10 2.79
CA GLN A 96 -14.01 2.50 2.82
C GLN A 96 -14.67 2.23 4.16
N PHE A 97 -14.29 1.17 4.87
CA PHE A 97 -14.73 0.93 6.25
C PHE A 97 -14.16 1.94 7.24
N LEU A 98 -12.89 2.33 7.09
CA LEU A 98 -12.21 3.27 7.97
C LEU A 98 -12.80 4.68 7.90
N SER A 99 -13.07 5.17 6.69
CA SER A 99 -13.49 6.56 6.48
C SER A 99 -14.97 6.80 6.76
N PRO A 100 -15.31 7.83 7.56
CA PRO A 100 -16.71 8.19 7.79
C PRO A 100 -17.42 8.77 6.56
N ILE A 101 -16.68 9.11 5.49
CA ILE A 101 -17.29 9.57 4.22
C ILE A 101 -18.02 8.43 3.53
N SER A 102 -17.39 7.25 3.45
CA SER A 102 -17.92 6.06 2.76
C SER A 102 -18.61 5.07 3.66
N ASN A 103 -18.39 5.14 4.98
CA ASN A 103 -19.00 4.25 5.97
C ASN A 103 -20.07 4.99 6.77
N LYS A 104 -21.33 4.77 6.43
CA LYS A 104 -22.52 5.30 7.12
C LYS A 104 -23.28 4.22 7.89
N ARG A 105 -22.60 3.12 8.23
CA ARG A 105 -23.20 2.05 9.02
C ARG A 105 -23.50 2.50 10.44
N THR A 106 -24.55 1.89 11.01
CA THR A 106 -24.99 2.13 12.39
C THR A 106 -24.83 0.91 13.30
N ASP A 107 -24.21 -0.15 12.75
CA ASP A 107 -23.85 -1.36 13.50
C ASP A 107 -22.40 -1.30 14.00
N GLU A 108 -21.88 -2.42 14.52
CA GLU A 108 -20.53 -2.54 15.08
C GLU A 108 -19.38 -2.33 14.07
N TYR A 109 -19.68 -2.13 12.79
CA TYR A 109 -18.69 -1.81 11.74
C TYR A 109 -18.73 -0.34 11.31
N GLY A 110 -19.51 0.52 11.98
CA GLY A 110 -19.63 1.93 11.61
C GLY A 110 -19.83 2.86 12.79
N GLY A 111 -19.90 4.18 12.50
CA GLY A 111 -20.04 5.22 13.53
C GLY A 111 -18.73 5.53 14.25
N ALA A 112 -18.55 5.07 15.49
CA ALA A 112 -17.35 5.30 16.29
C ALA A 112 -16.07 4.75 15.64
N LEU A 113 -14.92 5.35 15.97
CA LEU A 113 -13.62 4.99 15.39
C LEU A 113 -13.32 3.49 15.54
N GLU A 114 -13.54 2.95 16.73
CA GLU A 114 -13.30 1.53 17.05
C GLU A 114 -14.11 0.60 16.14
N ASN A 115 -15.34 0.98 15.84
CA ASN A 115 -16.22 0.22 14.94
C ASN A 115 -15.74 0.33 13.47
N ARG A 116 -15.32 1.52 13.03
CA ARG A 116 -14.81 1.71 11.66
C ARG A 116 -13.50 0.96 11.42
N MET A 117 -12.67 0.81 12.45
CA MET A 117 -11.42 0.02 12.39
C MET A 117 -11.65 -1.49 12.41
N ARG A 118 -12.79 -1.96 12.87
CA ARG A 118 -13.10 -3.39 13.11
C ARG A 118 -12.82 -4.27 11.90
N PHE A 119 -13.34 -3.90 10.73
CA PHE A 119 -13.12 -4.68 9.51
C PHE A 119 -11.62 -4.85 9.20
N ALA A 120 -10.82 -3.78 9.26
CA ALA A 120 -9.39 -3.84 9.00
C ALA A 120 -8.64 -4.71 10.03
N ILE A 121 -9.05 -4.64 11.29
CA ILE A 121 -8.45 -5.43 12.37
C ILE A 121 -8.81 -6.92 12.21
N GLU A 122 -10.07 -7.25 12.01
CA GLU A 122 -10.51 -8.64 11.84
C GLU A 122 -9.93 -9.28 10.56
N MET A 123 -9.82 -8.52 9.47
CA MET A 123 -9.14 -8.95 8.26
C MET A 123 -7.66 -9.27 8.54
N TYR A 124 -6.97 -8.40 9.26
CA TYR A 124 -5.58 -8.64 9.67
C TYR A 124 -5.47 -9.90 10.54
N GLU A 125 -6.29 -10.05 11.58
CA GLU A 125 -6.25 -11.19 12.49
C GLU A 125 -6.52 -12.51 11.76
N ALA A 126 -7.49 -12.53 10.84
CA ALA A 126 -7.79 -13.71 10.03
C ALA A 126 -6.63 -14.11 9.11
N VAL A 127 -5.95 -13.14 8.53
CA VAL A 127 -4.77 -13.39 7.68
C VAL A 127 -3.57 -13.80 8.55
N ARG A 128 -3.30 -13.13 9.67
CA ARG A 128 -2.22 -13.50 10.59
C ARG A 128 -2.36 -14.94 11.11
N ALA A 129 -3.57 -15.38 11.38
CA ALA A 129 -3.86 -16.73 11.87
C ALA A 129 -3.46 -17.85 10.90
N VAL A 130 -3.27 -17.54 9.62
CA VAL A 130 -2.93 -18.53 8.58
C VAL A 130 -1.61 -18.25 7.87
N TRP A 131 -1.02 -17.07 8.04
CA TRP A 131 0.27 -16.69 7.48
C TRP A 131 1.39 -17.11 8.44
N PRO A 132 2.48 -17.74 7.96
CA PRO A 132 3.53 -18.23 8.84
C PRO A 132 4.16 -17.15 9.73
N ASP A 133 4.40 -17.43 11.00
CA ASP A 133 4.94 -16.49 11.97
C ASP A 133 6.33 -15.93 11.59
N GLY A 134 7.13 -16.71 10.88
CA GLY A 134 8.45 -16.30 10.39
C GLY A 134 8.42 -15.41 9.14
N LYS A 135 7.23 -15.09 8.61
CA LYS A 135 7.08 -14.24 7.41
C LYS A 135 6.38 -12.92 7.78
N PRO A 136 6.93 -11.76 7.35
CA PRO A 136 6.33 -10.47 7.66
C PRO A 136 4.93 -10.29 7.05
N ILE A 137 4.09 -9.58 7.80
CA ILE A 137 2.79 -9.09 7.35
C ILE A 137 2.67 -7.59 7.58
N GLY A 138 2.35 -6.85 6.53
CA GLY A 138 2.12 -5.41 6.60
C GLY A 138 0.71 -5.00 6.25
N MET A 139 0.41 -3.73 6.47
CA MET A 139 -0.81 -3.10 5.98
C MET A 139 -0.48 -1.76 5.32
N ARG A 140 -0.99 -1.57 4.11
CA ARG A 140 -0.96 -0.26 3.47
C ARG A 140 -2.19 0.53 3.82
N VAL A 141 -1.98 1.80 4.23
CA VAL A 141 -3.05 2.71 4.63
C VAL A 141 -2.98 4.03 3.88
N SER A 142 -4.11 4.69 3.71
CA SER A 142 -4.14 6.11 3.40
C SER A 142 -4.27 6.89 4.70
N ALA A 143 -3.22 7.62 5.07
CA ALA A 143 -3.17 8.32 6.36
C ALA A 143 -4.17 9.48 6.47
N THR A 144 -4.67 9.98 5.35
CA THR A 144 -5.70 11.02 5.29
C THR A 144 -6.47 10.95 3.97
N ASP A 145 -7.73 11.35 4.01
CA ASP A 145 -8.58 11.43 2.82
C ASP A 145 -8.37 12.72 2.01
N TRP A 146 -7.71 13.73 2.58
CA TRP A 146 -7.61 15.06 2.01
C TRP A 146 -8.96 15.74 1.74
N VAL A 147 -9.97 15.38 2.53
CA VAL A 147 -11.34 15.90 2.49
C VAL A 147 -11.84 16.11 3.91
N ASP A 148 -12.48 17.24 4.17
CA ASP A 148 -13.05 17.55 5.47
C ASP A 148 -14.07 16.49 5.91
N GLY A 149 -14.00 16.09 7.19
CA GLY A 149 -14.84 15.04 7.74
C GLY A 149 -14.48 13.62 7.26
N GLY A 150 -13.32 13.43 6.59
CA GLY A 150 -12.78 12.15 6.22
C GLY A 150 -11.89 11.52 7.30
N TRP A 151 -11.17 10.46 6.91
CA TRP A 151 -10.18 9.79 7.72
C TRP A 151 -8.96 10.69 7.96
N THR A 152 -8.42 10.69 9.18
CA THR A 152 -7.37 11.61 9.62
C THR A 152 -6.05 10.91 9.97
N PRO A 153 -4.92 11.64 10.00
CA PRO A 153 -3.64 11.09 10.44
C PRO A 153 -3.66 10.61 11.89
N GLU A 154 -4.44 11.25 12.76
CA GLU A 154 -4.61 10.87 14.17
C GLU A 154 -5.31 9.52 14.28
N GLU A 155 -6.37 9.29 13.52
CA GLU A 155 -7.07 8.00 13.44
C GLU A 155 -6.16 6.91 12.86
N THR A 156 -5.30 7.25 11.90
CA THR A 156 -4.28 6.33 11.35
C THR A 156 -3.32 5.88 12.45
N VAL A 157 -2.87 6.78 13.32
CA VAL A 157 -1.99 6.42 14.44
C VAL A 157 -2.70 5.49 15.43
N VAL A 158 -4.01 5.72 15.69
CA VAL A 158 -4.79 4.82 16.55
C VAL A 158 -4.88 3.42 15.94
N LEU A 159 -5.20 3.31 14.65
CA LEU A 159 -5.22 2.03 13.92
C LEU A 159 -3.85 1.35 13.97
N ALA A 160 -2.77 2.09 13.73
CA ALA A 160 -1.41 1.57 13.75
C ALA A 160 -1.03 1.01 15.14
N LYS A 161 -1.41 1.68 16.23
CA LYS A 161 -1.22 1.19 17.61
C LYS A 161 -1.99 -0.10 17.85
N GLU A 162 -3.23 -0.19 17.39
CA GLU A 162 -4.06 -1.39 17.55
C GLU A 162 -3.52 -2.58 16.76
N LEU A 163 -3.05 -2.36 15.53
CA LEU A 163 -2.44 -3.41 14.71
C LEU A 163 -1.08 -3.84 15.25
N LYS A 164 -0.27 -2.90 15.76
CA LYS A 164 1.02 -3.22 16.41
C LYS A 164 0.85 -4.13 17.62
N LYS A 165 -0.15 -3.86 18.48
CA LYS A 165 -0.47 -4.73 19.64
C LYS A 165 -0.80 -6.17 19.20
N ARG A 166 -1.27 -6.36 17.98
CA ARG A 166 -1.63 -7.65 17.39
C ARG A 166 -0.50 -8.28 16.58
N GLY A 167 0.67 -7.62 16.52
CA GLY A 167 1.86 -8.15 15.85
C GLY A 167 2.01 -7.77 14.38
N LEU A 168 1.43 -6.64 13.94
CA LEU A 168 1.73 -6.09 12.60
C LEU A 168 3.22 -5.75 12.52
N ASP A 169 3.91 -6.24 11.47
CA ASP A 169 5.35 -6.06 11.30
C ASP A 169 5.70 -4.68 10.73
N TYR A 170 4.93 -4.18 9.76
CA TYR A 170 5.17 -2.87 9.17
C TYR A 170 3.90 -2.21 8.64
N MET A 171 3.94 -0.89 8.50
CA MET A 171 2.87 -0.11 7.86
C MET A 171 3.41 0.68 6.67
N ASP A 172 2.84 0.45 5.49
CA ASP A 172 3.08 1.27 4.28
C ASP A 172 2.11 2.46 4.28
N VAL A 173 2.67 3.66 4.41
CA VAL A 173 1.89 4.88 4.63
C VAL A 173 1.79 5.70 3.34
N SER A 174 0.60 5.70 2.77
CA SER A 174 0.17 6.50 1.61
C SER A 174 -0.90 7.51 2.03
N THR A 175 -1.59 8.13 1.09
CA THR A 175 -2.72 9.05 1.34
C THR A 175 -3.74 9.05 0.21
N GLY A 176 -4.95 9.50 0.50
CA GLY A 176 -5.99 9.81 -0.48
C GLY A 176 -6.61 8.60 -1.17
N GLY A 177 -7.31 8.88 -2.25
CA GLY A 177 -7.95 7.89 -3.12
C GLY A 177 -9.40 7.54 -2.76
N LEU A 178 -9.91 8.05 -1.63
CA LEU A 178 -11.25 7.72 -1.16
C LEU A 178 -12.37 8.50 -1.87
N ASP A 179 -12.17 9.78 -2.08
CA ASP A 179 -13.18 10.69 -2.61
C ASP A 179 -12.60 11.52 -3.76
N PRO A 180 -13.31 11.69 -4.89
CA PRO A 180 -12.84 12.50 -6.01
C PRO A 180 -12.65 13.98 -5.67
N LYS A 181 -13.26 14.49 -4.59
CA LYS A 181 -13.11 15.86 -4.12
C LYS A 181 -11.81 16.13 -3.36
N GLN A 182 -10.97 15.12 -3.16
CA GLN A 182 -9.68 15.24 -2.47
C GLN A 182 -8.80 16.33 -3.10
N LYS A 183 -8.12 17.10 -2.26
CA LYS A 183 -7.17 18.14 -2.67
C LYS A 183 -5.77 17.78 -2.17
N ILE A 184 -5.05 17.01 -2.95
CA ILE A 184 -3.71 16.52 -2.58
C ILE A 184 -2.66 17.57 -2.97
N PRO A 185 -1.84 18.08 -2.04
CA PRO A 185 -0.73 18.98 -2.33
C PRO A 185 0.46 18.20 -2.89
N LEU A 186 0.43 17.88 -4.18
CA LEU A 186 1.45 17.07 -4.84
C LEU A 186 2.81 17.75 -4.84
N ALA A 187 3.80 17.14 -4.19
CA ALA A 187 5.20 17.54 -4.16
C ALA A 187 6.08 16.32 -3.93
N PRO A 188 7.38 16.35 -4.27
CA PRO A 188 8.29 15.25 -3.95
C PRO A 188 8.29 14.93 -2.46
N GLY A 189 7.95 13.67 -2.11
CA GLY A 189 7.89 13.22 -0.72
C GLY A 189 6.69 13.72 0.08
N TYR A 190 5.62 14.20 -0.54
CA TYR A 190 4.45 14.79 0.14
C TYR A 190 3.78 13.87 1.18
N GLN A 191 4.01 12.57 1.11
CA GLN A 191 3.46 11.60 2.09
C GLN A 191 4.44 11.25 3.22
N VAL A 192 5.70 11.62 3.12
CA VAL A 192 6.74 11.33 4.13
C VAL A 192 6.37 11.80 5.54
N PRO A 193 5.77 13.00 5.76
CA PRO A 193 5.38 13.43 7.09
C PRO A 193 4.40 12.50 7.80
N PHE A 194 3.55 11.77 7.06
CA PHE A 194 2.59 10.83 7.64
C PHE A 194 3.27 9.54 8.10
N SER A 195 4.21 9.01 7.32
CA SER A 195 5.01 7.84 7.76
C SER A 195 5.87 8.19 8.96
N GLU A 196 6.47 9.37 8.99
CA GLU A 196 7.24 9.88 10.12
C GLU A 196 6.37 9.99 11.38
N LYS A 197 5.14 10.51 11.28
CA LYS A 197 4.18 10.59 12.37
C LYS A 197 3.84 9.21 12.92
N VAL A 198 3.45 8.26 12.05
CA VAL A 198 3.15 6.89 12.45
C VAL A 198 4.34 6.27 13.15
N LYS A 199 5.54 6.34 12.57
CA LYS A 199 6.78 5.80 13.16
C LYS A 199 7.06 6.39 14.54
N LYS A 200 7.04 7.72 14.68
CA LYS A 200 7.33 8.40 15.95
C LYS A 200 6.33 8.05 17.04
N GLU A 201 5.04 7.99 16.72
CA GLU A 201 4.00 7.80 17.72
C GLU A 201 3.71 6.34 18.07
N THR A 202 4.17 5.40 17.23
CA THR A 202 3.90 3.97 17.43
C THR A 202 5.15 3.12 17.59
N GLY A 203 6.29 3.56 17.04
CA GLY A 203 7.50 2.74 16.93
C GLY A 203 7.31 1.52 16.01
N LEU A 204 6.33 1.54 15.09
CA LEU A 204 6.21 0.57 14.01
C LEU A 204 7.28 0.81 12.96
N THR A 205 7.76 -0.25 12.34
CA THR A 205 8.50 -0.15 11.07
C THR A 205 7.58 0.47 10.01
N THR A 206 8.05 1.50 9.32
CA THR A 206 7.24 2.21 8.34
C THR A 206 7.88 2.18 6.95
N MET A 207 7.01 2.14 5.97
CA MET A 207 7.34 2.32 4.57
C MET A 207 6.66 3.61 4.07
N THR A 208 7.33 4.40 3.25
CA THR A 208 6.77 5.63 2.68
C THR A 208 6.81 5.62 1.17
N VAL A 209 5.91 6.37 0.57
CA VAL A 209 5.76 6.49 -0.89
C VAL A 209 5.37 7.95 -1.23
N GLY A 210 5.44 8.33 -2.49
CA GLY A 210 4.88 9.61 -2.95
C GLY A 210 5.91 10.51 -3.63
N LEU A 211 6.01 10.38 -4.96
CA LEU A 211 6.94 11.15 -5.79
C LEU A 211 8.40 11.08 -5.30
N ILE A 212 8.80 9.91 -4.81
CA ILE A 212 10.18 9.58 -4.49
C ILE A 212 10.78 8.92 -5.73
N ALA A 213 11.76 9.56 -6.37
CA ALA A 213 12.43 9.06 -7.55
C ALA A 213 13.94 9.23 -7.47
N GLY A 214 14.41 10.28 -6.80
CA GLY A 214 15.85 10.56 -6.63
C GLY A 214 16.50 9.65 -5.57
N TYR A 215 17.71 9.20 -5.87
CA TYR A 215 18.45 8.29 -4.98
C TYR A 215 18.79 8.97 -3.65
N ARG A 216 19.28 10.22 -3.66
CA ARG A 216 19.58 11.01 -2.46
C ARG A 216 18.32 11.33 -1.66
N GLN A 217 17.19 11.64 -2.32
CA GLN A 217 15.93 11.84 -1.63
C GLN A 217 15.51 10.59 -0.84
N ALA A 218 15.64 9.41 -1.46
CA ALA A 218 15.31 8.15 -0.80
C ALA A 218 16.25 7.87 0.39
N GLU A 219 17.55 8.09 0.21
CA GLU A 219 18.55 7.96 1.28
C GLU A 219 18.29 8.92 2.43
N ASP A 220 18.04 10.20 2.15
CA ASP A 220 17.75 11.22 3.18
C ASP A 220 16.53 10.87 4.03
N ILE A 221 15.49 10.28 3.43
CA ILE A 221 14.30 9.84 4.15
C ILE A 221 14.63 8.75 5.16
N VAL A 222 15.40 7.75 4.74
CA VAL A 222 15.75 6.58 5.58
C VAL A 222 16.81 6.99 6.61
N ALA A 223 17.87 7.65 6.20
CA ALA A 223 18.96 8.07 7.08
C ALA A 223 18.53 9.07 8.15
N SER A 224 17.57 9.96 7.84
CA SER A 224 16.98 10.87 8.84
C SER A 224 15.94 10.21 9.76
N GLY A 225 15.61 8.94 9.55
CA GLY A 225 14.67 8.19 10.36
C GLY A 225 13.19 8.53 10.15
N LYS A 226 12.85 9.22 9.05
CA LYS A 226 11.46 9.58 8.71
C LYS A 226 10.62 8.37 8.28
N ALA A 227 11.27 7.38 7.70
CA ALA A 227 10.72 6.06 7.44
C ALA A 227 11.85 5.02 7.49
N ASP A 228 11.52 3.73 7.55
CA ASP A 228 12.51 2.65 7.51
C ASP A 228 12.75 2.15 6.08
N MET A 229 11.78 2.35 5.21
CA MET A 229 11.80 1.91 3.82
C MET A 229 11.14 2.94 2.92
N VAL A 230 11.51 2.93 1.63
CA VAL A 230 10.84 3.71 0.59
C VAL A 230 10.21 2.79 -0.47
N CYS A 231 9.00 3.12 -0.91
CA CYS A 231 8.32 2.45 -2.00
C CYS A 231 8.48 3.22 -3.30
N LEU A 232 8.85 2.51 -4.35
CA LEU A 232 8.97 3.03 -5.70
C LEU A 232 7.98 2.33 -6.63
N ALA A 233 7.19 3.11 -7.38
CA ALA A 233 6.37 2.58 -8.45
C ALA A 233 6.84 3.14 -9.81
N ARG A 234 6.41 4.33 -10.17
CA ARG A 234 6.76 4.96 -11.45
C ARG A 234 8.27 5.16 -11.62
N GLY A 235 9.00 5.44 -10.54
CA GLY A 235 10.47 5.53 -10.57
C GLY A 235 11.14 4.22 -10.98
N ALA A 236 10.68 3.09 -10.41
CA ALA A 236 11.18 1.76 -10.76
C ALA A 236 10.70 1.27 -12.14
N MET A 237 9.52 1.72 -12.62
CA MET A 237 9.06 1.45 -13.99
C MET A 237 9.89 2.20 -15.02
N TRP A 238 10.30 3.44 -14.72
CA TRP A 238 11.16 4.26 -15.57
C TRP A 238 12.61 3.75 -15.57
N ASP A 239 13.13 3.41 -14.39
CA ASP A 239 14.46 2.84 -14.20
C ASP A 239 14.36 1.48 -13.50
N PRO A 240 14.25 0.36 -14.23
CA PRO A 240 14.17 -0.99 -13.65
C PRO A 240 15.41 -1.40 -12.85
N ARG A 241 16.51 -0.67 -12.97
CA ARG A 241 17.77 -0.86 -12.23
C ARG A 241 18.02 0.22 -11.17
N TRP A 242 16.97 0.91 -10.77
CA TRP A 242 17.02 2.03 -9.84
C TRP A 242 17.88 1.72 -8.60
N ALA A 243 17.72 0.53 -8.00
CA ALA A 243 18.50 0.15 -6.82
C ALA A 243 20.01 0.02 -7.09
N TRP A 244 20.40 -0.43 -8.28
CA TRP A 244 21.81 -0.50 -8.67
C TRP A 244 22.38 0.89 -8.90
N HIS A 245 21.65 1.75 -9.59
CA HIS A 245 22.07 3.13 -9.85
C HIS A 245 22.12 3.93 -8.53
N ALA A 246 21.17 3.72 -7.61
CA ALA A 246 21.20 4.32 -6.28
C ALA A 246 22.46 3.90 -5.49
N ALA A 247 22.75 2.60 -5.45
CA ALA A 247 23.95 2.11 -4.75
C ALA A 247 25.23 2.71 -5.34
N GLU A 248 25.32 2.78 -6.66
CA GLU A 248 26.48 3.37 -7.33
C GLU A 248 26.62 4.86 -7.02
N GLU A 249 25.53 5.64 -7.08
CA GLU A 249 25.54 7.07 -6.79
C GLU A 249 25.88 7.38 -5.32
N LEU A 250 25.42 6.52 -4.42
CA LEU A 250 25.62 6.66 -2.98
C LEU A 250 26.91 6.01 -2.48
N GLY A 251 27.71 5.39 -3.36
CA GLY A 251 28.93 4.70 -2.99
C GLY A 251 28.71 3.42 -2.18
N ALA A 252 27.52 2.84 -2.25
CA ALA A 252 27.19 1.61 -1.54
C ALA A 252 27.48 0.36 -2.39
N GLU A 253 27.77 -0.76 -1.73
CA GLU A 253 27.86 -2.05 -2.39
C GLU A 253 26.48 -2.67 -2.57
N THR A 254 26.26 -3.31 -3.70
CA THR A 254 25.03 -4.06 -3.97
C THR A 254 25.34 -5.38 -4.66
N PRO A 255 24.63 -6.46 -4.34
CA PRO A 255 24.80 -7.72 -5.03
C PRO A 255 24.24 -7.64 -6.45
N TYR A 256 25.09 -7.82 -7.43
CA TYR A 256 24.68 -7.98 -8.83
C TYR A 256 24.45 -9.46 -9.14
N ALA A 257 23.41 -9.75 -9.90
CA ALA A 257 23.24 -11.11 -10.41
C ALA A 257 24.47 -11.54 -11.23
N PRO A 258 25.02 -12.74 -11.05
CA PRO A 258 26.25 -13.17 -11.73
C PRO A 258 26.23 -12.96 -13.25
N LYS A 259 25.07 -13.17 -13.88
CA LYS A 259 24.86 -12.95 -15.31
C LYS A 259 24.99 -11.49 -15.74
N MET A 260 24.85 -10.54 -14.81
CA MET A 260 24.94 -9.10 -15.06
C MET A 260 26.30 -8.52 -14.76
N MET A 261 27.23 -9.30 -14.19
CA MET A 261 28.60 -8.83 -13.89
C MET A 261 29.34 -8.32 -15.12
N GLY A 262 29.07 -8.87 -16.29
CA GLY A 262 29.69 -8.44 -17.55
C GLY A 262 29.37 -7.01 -17.98
N CYS A 263 28.29 -6.41 -17.47
CA CYS A 263 27.90 -5.02 -17.75
C CYS A 263 28.11 -4.07 -16.55
N HIS A 264 28.77 -4.54 -15.50
CA HIS A 264 29.02 -3.71 -14.31
C HIS A 264 30.03 -2.58 -14.65
N PRO A 265 29.74 -1.30 -14.33
CA PRO A 265 30.60 -0.17 -14.67
C PRO A 265 32.05 -0.30 -14.17
N LYS A 266 32.25 -0.80 -12.95
CA LYS A 266 33.61 -1.03 -12.39
C LYS A 266 34.39 -2.11 -13.13
N LEU A 267 33.75 -3.08 -13.77
CA LEU A 267 34.39 -4.15 -14.54
C LEU A 267 34.52 -3.81 -16.01
N ARG A 268 33.80 -2.85 -16.52
CA ARG A 268 33.77 -2.43 -17.92
C ARG A 268 33.68 -0.90 -18.04
N PRO A 269 34.61 -0.14 -17.47
CA PRO A 269 34.57 1.33 -17.48
C PRO A 269 34.56 1.91 -18.89
N GLN A 270 35.14 1.20 -19.86
CA GLN A 270 35.15 1.62 -21.28
C GLN A 270 33.76 1.69 -21.92
N LEU A 271 32.74 1.01 -21.34
CA LEU A 271 31.36 1.09 -21.80
C LEU A 271 30.63 2.34 -21.26
N PHE A 272 31.24 3.04 -20.31
CA PHE A 272 30.64 4.16 -19.59
C PHE A 272 31.59 5.36 -19.53
N PRO A 273 32.07 5.89 -20.69
CA PRO A 273 33.16 6.88 -20.75
C PRO A 273 32.82 8.21 -20.07
N ASN A 274 31.55 8.51 -19.86
CA ASN A 274 31.08 9.75 -19.24
C ASN A 274 30.80 9.62 -17.73
N ARG A 275 31.10 8.48 -17.12
CA ARG A 275 31.02 8.31 -15.67
C ARG A 275 32.39 8.62 -15.05
N ALA A 276 32.40 9.53 -14.07
CA ALA A 276 33.60 9.76 -13.28
C ALA A 276 33.99 8.43 -12.60
N PRO A 277 35.30 8.10 -12.56
CA PRO A 277 35.76 6.95 -11.79
C PRO A 277 35.29 7.11 -10.34
N ALA A 278 34.71 6.06 -9.75
CA ALA A 278 34.39 6.04 -8.34
C ALA A 278 35.70 6.26 -7.56
N SER A 279 35.71 7.32 -6.77
CA SER A 279 36.84 7.67 -5.87
C SER A 279 37.04 6.61 -4.80
#